data_4b28e27cea00c1a0f89d868979b0fff0
#
_entry.id   4b28e27cea00c1a0f89d868979b0fff0
#
_cell.length_a   1.000
_cell.length_b   1.000
_cell.length_c   1.000
_cell.angle_alpha   90.00
_cell.angle_beta   90.00
_cell.angle_gamma   90.00
#
_symmetry.space_group_name_H-M   'P 1'
#
loop_
_entity.id
_entity.type
_entity.pdbx_description
1 polymer ?
#
loop_
_entity_poly.entity_id
_entity_poly.type
_entity_poly.pdbx_seq_one_letter_code
_entity_poly.pdbx_strand_id
1 'polypeptide(L)'
;MGIEKRDVILAPLGGVLFCIGGISLLADRWEGAGQPEQIGSFVLASILVMLELYLAFKGLVIGVPGITWSKSGLRQIHRGLILGPNGAIAHFERSWDMDDPWINSMSHAALVLIHRKLGNTDEEGEHLLELERGGGWDSVDLSWTRAIESALSKLNL
;
A
#
# COMPACT_ATOMS: atom_id res chain seq x y z
N MET A 1 -8.50 -3.71 -12.00
CA MET A 1 -7.72 -4.99 -12.00
C MET A 1 -6.97 -5.00 -10.68
N GLY A 2 -7.59 -5.59 -9.62
CA GLY A 2 -7.04 -5.53 -8.27
C GLY A 2 -5.70 -6.26 -8.21
N ILE A 3 -4.72 -5.65 -7.55
CA ILE A 3 -3.50 -6.33 -7.16
C ILE A 3 -3.92 -7.41 -6.15
N GLU A 4 -4.06 -8.65 -6.62
CA GLU A 4 -4.32 -9.76 -5.72
C GLU A 4 -3.19 -9.85 -4.69
N LYS A 5 -3.51 -10.23 -3.45
CA LYS A 5 -2.51 -10.50 -2.39
C LYS A 5 -1.39 -11.43 -2.88
N ARG A 6 -1.67 -12.21 -3.90
CA ARG A 6 -0.77 -13.12 -4.61
C ARG A 6 0.34 -12.39 -5.36
N ASP A 7 0.05 -11.23 -5.95
CA ASP A 7 1.01 -10.46 -6.75
C ASP A 7 2.05 -9.74 -5.87
N VAL A 8 1.65 -9.34 -4.66
CA VAL A 8 2.54 -8.71 -3.67
C VAL A 8 3.59 -9.71 -3.15
N ILE A 9 3.28 -11.01 -3.16
CA ILE A 9 4.20 -12.07 -2.70
C ILE A 9 5.02 -12.63 -3.86
N LEU A 10 4.45 -12.70 -5.07
CA LEU A 10 5.10 -13.28 -6.25
C LEU A 10 6.22 -12.40 -6.83
N ALA A 11 6.10 -11.07 -6.75
CA ALA A 11 7.12 -10.16 -7.25
C ALA A 11 8.49 -10.34 -6.54
N PRO A 12 8.56 -10.33 -5.18
CA PRO A 12 9.83 -10.60 -4.49
C PRO A 12 10.33 -12.04 -4.68
N LEU A 13 9.43 -13.03 -4.80
CA LEU A 13 9.80 -14.42 -5.08
C LEU A 13 10.42 -14.57 -6.48
N GLY A 14 9.88 -13.89 -7.49
CA GLY A 14 10.41 -13.86 -8.85
C GLY A 14 11.83 -13.27 -8.88
N GLY A 15 12.06 -12.21 -8.14
CA GLY A 15 13.36 -11.58 -8.00
C GLY A 15 14.40 -12.49 -7.33
N VAL A 16 14.05 -13.12 -6.21
CA VAL A 16 14.94 -14.09 -5.53
C VAL A 16 15.30 -15.25 -6.45
N LEU A 17 14.34 -15.79 -7.21
CA LEU A 17 14.61 -16.86 -8.19
C LEU A 17 15.51 -16.38 -9.34
N PHE A 18 15.34 -15.15 -9.80
CA PHE A 18 16.20 -14.54 -10.81
C PHE A 18 17.65 -14.34 -10.31
N CYS A 19 17.81 -13.91 -9.05
CA CYS A 19 19.14 -13.82 -8.42
C CYS A 19 19.80 -15.16 -8.25
N ILE A 20 19.08 -16.19 -7.80
CA ILE A 20 19.60 -17.56 -7.67
C ILE A 20 20.02 -18.10 -9.04
N GLY A 21 19.19 -17.93 -10.07
CA GLY A 21 19.50 -18.31 -11.44
C GLY A 21 20.71 -17.56 -12.02
N GLY A 22 20.79 -16.27 -11.78
CA GLY A 22 21.92 -15.43 -12.19
C GLY A 22 23.25 -15.82 -11.51
N ILE A 23 23.20 -16.11 -10.21
CA ILE A 23 24.37 -16.58 -9.46
C ILE A 23 24.81 -17.97 -9.95
N SER A 24 23.89 -18.87 -10.26
CA SER A 24 24.21 -20.20 -10.80
C SER A 24 24.86 -20.10 -12.18
N LEU A 25 24.37 -19.24 -13.06
CA LEU A 25 24.99 -19.00 -14.38
C LEU A 25 26.38 -18.35 -14.28
N LEU A 26 26.61 -17.51 -13.28
CA LEU A 26 27.91 -16.91 -13.00
C LEU A 26 28.87 -17.94 -12.40
N ALA A 27 28.39 -18.86 -11.57
CA ALA A 27 29.18 -19.92 -10.98
C ALA A 27 29.73 -20.90 -12.04
N ASP A 28 28.92 -21.27 -13.03
CA ASP A 28 29.34 -22.14 -14.15
C ASP A 28 30.48 -21.54 -15.00
N ARG A 29 30.57 -20.21 -15.09
CA ARG A 29 31.66 -19.53 -15.80
C ARG A 29 32.87 -19.21 -14.92
N TRP A 30 32.76 -19.48 -13.61
CA TRP A 30 33.77 -19.08 -12.63
C TRP A 30 35.11 -19.83 -12.79
N GLU A 31 35.04 -21.09 -13.18
CA GLU A 31 36.22 -21.95 -13.29
C GLU A 31 37.18 -21.57 -14.45
N GLY A 32 36.71 -20.79 -15.44
CA GLY A 32 37.51 -20.33 -16.57
C GLY A 32 37.90 -18.86 -16.59
N ALA A 33 37.40 -18.08 -15.60
CA ALA A 33 37.57 -16.63 -15.57
C ALA A 33 38.87 -16.23 -14.86
N GLY A 34 39.53 -15.18 -15.35
CA GLY A 34 40.69 -14.58 -14.67
C GLY A 34 40.29 -13.86 -13.38
N GLN A 35 41.23 -13.65 -12.45
CA GLN A 35 40.94 -12.98 -11.15
C GLN A 35 40.20 -11.65 -11.28
N PRO A 36 40.50 -10.72 -12.20
CA PRO A 36 39.77 -9.47 -12.30
C PRO A 36 38.31 -9.66 -12.74
N GLU A 37 38.03 -10.66 -13.59
CA GLU A 37 36.68 -10.98 -14.06
C GLU A 37 35.84 -11.60 -12.93
N GLN A 38 36.44 -12.44 -12.07
CA GLN A 38 35.81 -13.01 -10.89
C GLN A 38 35.44 -11.93 -9.88
N ILE A 39 36.33 -10.98 -9.62
CA ILE A 39 36.06 -9.85 -8.71
C ILE A 39 34.93 -8.97 -9.28
N GLY A 40 34.99 -8.66 -10.57
CA GLY A 40 33.96 -7.86 -11.25
C GLY A 40 32.57 -8.51 -11.18
N SER A 41 32.50 -9.82 -11.42
CA SER A 41 31.25 -10.60 -11.34
C SER A 41 30.70 -10.65 -9.92
N PHE A 42 31.56 -10.82 -8.92
CA PHE A 42 31.16 -10.83 -7.50
C PHE A 42 30.62 -9.47 -7.06
N VAL A 43 31.28 -8.37 -7.44
CA VAL A 43 30.83 -7.01 -7.14
C VAL A 43 29.47 -6.74 -7.79
N LEU A 44 29.30 -7.09 -9.07
CA LEU A 44 28.03 -6.91 -9.78
C LEU A 44 26.89 -7.72 -9.13
N ALA A 45 27.12 -8.98 -8.82
CA ALA A 45 26.14 -9.83 -8.14
C ALA A 45 25.75 -9.26 -6.78
N SER A 46 26.72 -8.77 -6.01
CA SER A 46 26.48 -8.13 -4.71
C SER A 46 25.63 -6.87 -4.84
N ILE A 47 25.88 -6.04 -5.83
CA ILE A 47 25.08 -4.83 -6.10
C ILE A 47 23.64 -5.20 -6.46
N LEU A 48 23.44 -6.20 -7.30
CA LEU A 48 22.11 -6.66 -7.71
C LEU A 48 21.31 -7.21 -6.51
N VAL A 49 21.94 -8.04 -5.67
CA VAL A 49 21.30 -8.57 -4.44
C VAL A 49 20.95 -7.44 -3.49
N MET A 50 21.84 -6.46 -3.28
CA MET A 50 21.56 -5.31 -2.42
C MET A 50 20.43 -4.44 -2.97
N LEU A 51 20.38 -4.23 -4.28
CA LEU A 51 19.29 -3.49 -4.93
C LEU A 51 17.96 -4.20 -4.74
N GLU A 52 17.92 -5.51 -4.89
CA GLU A 52 16.72 -6.31 -4.75
C GLU A 52 16.22 -6.36 -3.31
N LEU A 53 17.14 -6.53 -2.34
CA LEU A 53 16.81 -6.41 -0.92
C LEU A 53 16.27 -5.02 -0.59
N TYR A 54 16.85 -3.96 -1.18
CA TYR A 54 16.36 -2.59 -1.01
C TYR A 54 14.94 -2.41 -1.58
N LEU A 55 14.68 -2.92 -2.80
CA LEU A 55 13.36 -2.84 -3.42
C LEU A 55 12.31 -3.68 -2.68
N ALA A 56 12.66 -4.88 -2.22
CA ALA A 56 11.82 -5.72 -1.39
C ALA A 56 11.53 -5.05 -0.04
N PHE A 57 12.54 -4.48 0.61
CA PHE A 57 12.38 -3.73 1.86
C PHE A 57 11.50 -2.50 1.66
N LYS A 58 11.71 -1.75 0.56
CA LYS A 58 10.89 -0.60 0.22
C LYS A 58 9.42 -0.97 -0.04
N GLY A 59 9.17 -2.06 -0.77
CA GLY A 59 7.82 -2.57 -1.00
C GLY A 59 7.13 -3.10 0.26
N LEU A 60 7.87 -3.82 1.13
CA LEU A 60 7.33 -4.42 2.35
C LEU A 60 7.17 -3.41 3.51
N VAL A 61 8.11 -2.48 3.66
CA VAL A 61 8.19 -1.60 4.85
C VAL A 61 7.61 -0.23 4.60
N ILE A 62 7.88 0.36 3.42
CA ILE A 62 7.40 1.72 3.10
C ILE A 62 5.93 1.66 2.68
N GLY A 63 5.47 0.51 2.18
CA GLY A 63 4.09 0.30 1.77
C GLY A 63 3.70 1.14 0.53
N VAL A 64 2.55 0.85 -0.01
CA VAL A 64 1.91 1.71 -1.02
C VAL A 64 1.55 3.03 -0.32
N PRO A 65 1.94 4.20 -0.86
CA PRO A 65 1.69 5.50 -0.20
C PRO A 65 0.24 5.69 0.24
N GLY A 66 -0.74 5.28 -0.58
CA GLY A 66 -2.15 5.35 -0.25
C GLY A 66 -2.53 4.54 1.00
N ILE A 67 -1.97 3.33 1.19
CA ILE A 67 -2.19 2.53 2.41
C ILE A 67 -1.62 3.25 3.64
N THR A 68 -0.49 3.93 3.50
CA THR A 68 0.13 4.71 4.59
C THR A 68 -0.77 5.87 5.00
N TRP A 69 -1.36 6.59 4.03
CA TRP A 69 -2.31 7.67 4.28
C TRP A 69 -3.60 7.13 4.92
N SER A 70 -4.17 6.03 4.42
CA SER A 70 -5.36 5.40 5.00
C SER A 70 -5.14 4.95 6.45
N LYS A 71 -4.01 4.30 6.75
CA LYS A 71 -3.64 3.93 8.12
C LYS A 71 -3.42 5.16 9.02
N SER A 72 -2.90 6.25 8.46
CA SER A 72 -2.75 7.51 9.18
C SER A 72 -4.10 8.14 9.46
N GLY A 73 -5.03 8.15 8.49
CA GLY A 73 -6.41 8.60 8.69
C GLY A 73 -7.11 7.89 9.84
N LEU A 74 -7.04 6.54 9.87
CA LEU A 74 -7.60 5.75 10.97
C LEU A 74 -6.96 6.13 12.33
N ARG A 75 -5.64 6.35 12.38
CA ARG A 75 -4.98 6.84 13.61
C ARG A 75 -5.47 8.20 14.04
N GLN A 76 -5.79 9.11 13.12
CA GLN A 76 -6.35 10.42 13.46
C GLN A 76 -7.77 10.30 14.01
N ILE A 77 -8.60 9.39 13.49
CA ILE A 77 -9.91 9.09 14.11
C ILE A 77 -9.71 8.65 15.57
N HIS A 78 -8.81 7.73 15.85
CA HIS A 78 -8.54 7.27 17.22
C HIS A 78 -8.05 8.38 18.15
N ARG A 79 -7.46 9.47 17.62
CA ARG A 79 -7.02 10.65 18.36
C ARG A 79 -8.12 11.72 18.48
N GLY A 80 -9.28 11.51 17.86
CA GLY A 80 -10.34 12.51 17.79
C GLY A 80 -10.08 13.67 16.83
N LEU A 81 -9.04 13.57 15.99
CA LEU A 81 -8.66 14.59 15.03
C LEU A 81 -9.33 14.29 13.68
N ILE A 82 -10.57 14.74 13.51
CA ILE A 82 -11.36 14.47 12.29
C ILE A 82 -11.11 15.54 11.23
N LEU A 83 -11.19 16.82 11.64
CA LEU A 83 -11.14 17.98 10.76
C LEU A 83 -9.73 18.61 10.71
N GLY A 84 -9.52 19.47 9.72
CA GLY A 84 -8.30 20.23 9.55
C GLY A 84 -7.23 19.54 8.69
N PRO A 85 -6.11 20.23 8.38
CA PRO A 85 -5.13 19.78 7.38
C PRO A 85 -4.38 18.50 7.78
N ASN A 86 -4.40 18.13 9.04
CA ASN A 86 -3.82 16.88 9.58
C ASN A 86 -4.90 15.97 10.18
N GLY A 87 -6.18 16.24 9.91
CA GLY A 87 -7.30 15.43 10.35
C GLY A 87 -7.50 14.17 9.50
N ALA A 88 -8.39 13.30 9.97
CA ALA A 88 -8.68 12.04 9.31
C ALA A 88 -9.17 12.26 7.86
N ILE A 89 -10.06 13.23 7.64
CA ILE A 89 -10.59 13.57 6.30
C ILE A 89 -9.44 13.87 5.34
N ALA A 90 -8.57 14.82 5.68
CA ALA A 90 -7.45 15.22 4.83
C ALA A 90 -6.46 14.06 4.53
N HIS A 91 -6.34 13.08 5.43
CA HIS A 91 -5.53 11.88 5.20
C HIS A 91 -6.20 10.92 4.21
N PHE A 92 -7.53 10.73 4.28
CA PHE A 92 -8.26 9.90 3.34
C PHE A 92 -8.37 10.55 1.96
N GLU A 93 -8.54 11.87 1.88
CA GLU A 93 -8.48 12.64 0.63
C GLU A 93 -7.13 12.46 -0.09
N ARG A 94 -6.01 12.54 0.63
CA ARG A 94 -4.69 12.26 0.06
C ARG A 94 -4.49 10.79 -0.33
N SER A 95 -5.24 9.87 0.26
CA SER A 95 -5.15 8.46 -0.02
C SER A 95 -5.85 8.09 -1.33
N TRP A 96 -7.05 8.64 -1.60
CA TRP A 96 -7.80 8.31 -2.81
C TRP A 96 -7.19 8.92 -4.09
N ASP A 97 -6.43 10.00 -3.98
CA ASP A 97 -5.72 10.66 -5.08
C ASP A 97 -4.50 9.87 -5.60
N MET A 98 -4.34 8.62 -5.18
CA MET A 98 -3.18 7.77 -5.49
C MET A 98 -3.38 6.80 -6.65
N ASP A 99 -4.48 6.93 -7.40
CA ASP A 99 -4.76 6.17 -8.64
C ASP A 99 -4.84 4.63 -8.47
N ASP A 100 -5.08 4.16 -7.23
CA ASP A 100 -5.27 2.75 -6.92
C ASP A 100 -6.76 2.47 -6.64
N PRO A 101 -7.47 1.70 -7.50
CA PRO A 101 -8.91 1.50 -7.35
C PRO A 101 -9.33 0.91 -6.00
N TRP A 102 -8.52 0.01 -5.43
CA TRP A 102 -8.82 -0.59 -4.14
C TRP A 102 -8.65 0.40 -2.98
N ILE A 103 -7.57 1.20 -3.02
CA ILE A 103 -7.32 2.26 -2.03
C ILE A 103 -8.40 3.34 -2.15
N ASN A 104 -8.80 3.69 -3.37
CA ASN A 104 -9.85 4.68 -3.61
C ASN A 104 -11.17 4.23 -2.97
N SER A 105 -11.61 3.00 -3.21
CA SER A 105 -12.82 2.46 -2.59
C SER A 105 -12.75 2.47 -1.06
N MET A 106 -11.61 2.07 -0.47
CA MET A 106 -11.41 2.11 0.98
C MET A 106 -11.44 3.52 1.54
N SER A 107 -10.88 4.49 0.83
CA SER A 107 -10.82 5.89 1.25
C SER A 107 -12.20 6.55 1.17
N HIS A 108 -12.93 6.35 0.06
CA HIS A 108 -14.30 6.85 -0.08
C HIS A 108 -15.23 6.22 0.95
N ALA A 109 -15.13 4.92 1.23
CA ALA A 109 -15.91 4.27 2.28
C ALA A 109 -15.65 4.89 3.67
N ALA A 110 -14.38 5.20 3.99
CA ALA A 110 -14.05 5.87 5.25
C ALA A 110 -14.62 7.28 5.31
N LEU A 111 -14.55 8.05 4.22
CA LEU A 111 -15.11 9.40 4.13
C LEU A 111 -16.65 9.40 4.27
N VAL A 112 -17.34 8.46 3.60
CA VAL A 112 -18.80 8.26 3.79
C VAL A 112 -19.14 8.07 5.27
N LEU A 113 -18.43 7.16 5.96
CA LEU A 113 -18.70 6.87 7.38
C LEU A 113 -18.41 8.08 8.28
N ILE A 114 -17.36 8.85 7.99
CA ILE A 114 -17.01 10.05 8.73
C ILE A 114 -18.06 11.13 8.52
N HIS A 115 -18.41 11.47 7.26
CA HIS A 115 -19.39 12.52 6.95
C HIS A 115 -20.78 12.17 7.45
N ARG A 116 -21.18 10.89 7.39
CA ARG A 116 -22.41 10.39 8.04
C ARG A 116 -22.41 10.66 9.54
N LYS A 117 -21.31 10.39 10.23
CA LYS A 117 -21.18 10.64 11.66
C LYS A 117 -21.22 12.12 12.02
N LEU A 118 -20.69 12.99 11.12
CA LEU A 118 -20.71 14.45 11.28
C LEU A 118 -22.06 15.10 10.87
N GLY A 119 -22.95 14.36 10.22
CA GLY A 119 -24.20 14.88 9.68
C GLY A 119 -24.05 15.71 8.39
N ASN A 120 -22.92 15.58 7.69
CA ASN A 120 -22.62 16.26 6.44
C ASN A 120 -23.18 15.43 5.27
N THR A 121 -24.46 15.63 4.95
CA THR A 121 -25.18 14.81 3.97
C THR A 121 -24.71 15.00 2.53
N ASP A 122 -24.27 16.20 2.18
CA ASP A 122 -23.83 16.52 0.81
C ASP A 122 -22.50 15.80 0.50
N GLU A 123 -21.51 15.96 1.36
CA GLU A 123 -20.22 15.30 1.23
C GLU A 123 -20.33 13.76 1.37
N GLU A 124 -21.22 13.27 2.25
CA GLU A 124 -21.54 11.84 2.33
C GLU A 124 -22.04 11.34 0.98
N GLY A 125 -22.96 12.06 0.34
CA GLY A 125 -23.53 11.71 -0.96
C GLY A 125 -22.49 11.70 -2.08
N GLU A 126 -21.60 12.69 -2.12
CA GLU A 126 -20.51 12.74 -3.12
C GLU A 126 -19.58 11.52 -2.99
N HIS A 127 -19.11 11.23 -1.80
CA HIS A 127 -18.23 10.08 -1.59
C HIS A 127 -18.93 8.75 -1.77
N LEU A 128 -20.22 8.64 -1.46
CA LEU A 128 -21.01 7.44 -1.75
C LEU A 128 -21.12 7.18 -3.24
N LEU A 129 -21.32 8.23 -4.05
CA LEU A 129 -21.36 8.11 -5.51
C LEU A 129 -20.04 7.59 -6.09
N GLU A 130 -18.90 8.11 -5.60
CA GLU A 130 -17.58 7.64 -6.02
C GLU A 130 -17.31 6.19 -5.57
N LEU A 131 -17.74 5.83 -4.36
CA LEU A 131 -17.67 4.46 -3.87
C LEU A 131 -18.48 3.50 -4.78
N GLU A 132 -19.71 3.87 -5.15
CA GLU A 132 -20.55 3.06 -6.05
C GLU A 132 -19.91 2.89 -7.43
N ARG A 133 -19.25 3.92 -7.96
CA ARG A 133 -18.47 3.82 -9.21
C ARG A 133 -17.29 2.86 -9.10
N GLY A 134 -16.69 2.75 -7.92
CA GLY A 134 -15.59 1.86 -7.60
C GLY A 134 -15.99 0.40 -7.31
N GLY A 135 -17.29 0.08 -7.38
CA GLY A 135 -17.82 -1.27 -7.08
C GLY A 135 -18.60 -1.35 -5.77
N GLY A 136 -18.90 -0.21 -5.15
CA GLY A 136 -19.73 -0.12 -3.96
C GLY A 136 -19.08 -0.71 -2.71
N TRP A 137 -19.90 -0.96 -1.72
CA TRP A 137 -19.45 -1.54 -0.45
C TRP A 137 -18.86 -2.94 -0.59
N ASP A 138 -19.21 -3.70 -1.63
CA ASP A 138 -18.67 -5.03 -1.91
C ASP A 138 -17.20 -5.01 -2.31
N SER A 139 -16.71 -3.85 -2.78
CA SER A 139 -15.29 -3.65 -3.11
C SER A 139 -14.40 -3.35 -1.89
N VAL A 140 -15.01 -3.10 -0.74
CA VAL A 140 -14.32 -2.69 0.48
C VAL A 140 -14.19 -3.85 1.46
N ASP A 141 -13.00 -4.02 2.05
CA ASP A 141 -12.80 -5.04 3.07
C ASP A 141 -13.66 -4.74 4.32
N LEU A 142 -14.45 -5.72 4.74
CA LEU A 142 -15.34 -5.59 5.90
C LEU A 142 -14.58 -5.30 7.21
N SER A 143 -13.35 -5.77 7.34
CA SER A 143 -12.51 -5.47 8.50
C SER A 143 -12.12 -4.00 8.56
N TRP A 144 -11.96 -3.35 7.41
CA TRP A 144 -11.69 -1.94 7.29
C TRP A 144 -12.88 -1.08 7.74
N THR A 145 -14.07 -1.34 7.20
CA THR A 145 -15.28 -0.60 7.59
C THR A 145 -15.55 -0.72 9.08
N ARG A 146 -15.45 -1.94 9.64
CA ARG A 146 -15.59 -2.17 11.09
C ARG A 146 -14.55 -1.42 11.92
N ALA A 147 -13.31 -1.31 11.45
CA ALA A 147 -12.28 -0.56 12.15
C ALA A 147 -12.60 0.94 12.20
N ILE A 148 -13.08 1.52 11.09
CA ILE A 148 -13.51 2.92 11.01
C ILE A 148 -14.73 3.16 11.93
N GLU A 149 -15.78 2.35 11.80
CA GLU A 149 -17.00 2.45 12.64
C GLU A 149 -16.67 2.35 14.13
N SER A 150 -15.84 1.35 14.52
CA SER A 150 -15.40 1.18 15.89
C SER A 150 -14.61 2.37 16.41
N ALA A 151 -13.80 3.02 15.57
CA ALA A 151 -13.08 4.21 15.96
C ALA A 151 -14.00 5.42 16.11
N LEU A 152 -14.94 5.62 15.17
CA LEU A 152 -15.93 6.70 15.21
C LEU A 152 -16.95 6.56 16.35
N SER A 153 -17.32 5.35 16.73
CA SER A 153 -18.27 5.12 17.83
C SER A 153 -17.76 5.59 19.20
N LYS A 154 -16.44 5.70 19.35
CA LYS A 154 -15.79 6.17 20.58
C LYS A 154 -15.72 7.71 20.67
N LEU A 155 -16.09 8.38 19.61
CA LEU A 155 -16.06 9.85 19.54
C LEU A 155 -17.45 10.40 19.86
N ASN A 156 -17.50 11.35 20.78
CA ASN A 156 -18.70 12.15 21.06
C ASN A 156 -18.76 13.32 20.05
N LEU A 157 -19.13 13.02 18.83
CA LEU A 157 -19.31 13.99 17.74
C LEU A 157 -20.79 14.33 17.58
#